data_8ca72a4be0df7dada76f5d568fd139fb
#
_entry.id   8ca72a4be0df7dada76f5d568fd139fb
#
_cell.length_a   1.000
_cell.length_b   1.000
_cell.length_c   1.000
_cell.angle_alpha   90.00
_cell.angle_beta   90.00
_cell.angle_gamma   90.00
#
_symmetry.space_group_name_H-M   'P 1'
#
loop_
_entity.id
_entity.type
_entity.pdbx_description
1 polymer ?
#
loop_
_entity_poly.entity_id
_entity_poly.type
_entity_poly.pdbx_seq_one_letter_code
_entity_poly.pdbx_strand_id
1 'polypeptide(L)'
;LLTPYSLLLTPYSLLLTPYSLLLNTNSPFLPLSKYFIMTKYKSVTAFAPATVANVGCGFDIMGYAVDGTGDSVTVSIQENTDNSKIILYGLYGHLTPADRSKNTAGVAIDAYLKAVGKNDLNLNITLEKNMPLGSGMGSSAASSAAAVFAVNYLLGSPLSSMELVPFAMEGERIACGYAHADNVAPALLGGFTLIRSYRPLDIIPVQGPDDLYSAVVHPHIELNTSDARRVLKNEVSVENAIIQSANTAGFMVALIRGDYELMKRSMSDLLAEPYRMQLIPGFDAIKSVAMLNGAIGCGISGSGPSVFALCKGESTARLVAKVIQYEFFKIGLLNEAYVSKAIAQGTRITEVVDI
;
A
#
# COMPACT_ATOMS: atom_id res chain seq x y z
N LEU A 1 21.95 37.48 44.19
CA LEU A 1 20.95 38.02 43.25
C LEU A 1 20.57 36.94 42.27
N LEU A 2 19.47 36.23 42.56
CA LEU A 2 18.84 35.18 41.75
C LEU A 2 17.80 35.82 40.83
N THR A 3 17.90 35.61 39.54
CA THR A 3 16.81 35.89 38.58
C THR A 3 16.07 34.60 38.25
N PRO A 4 14.74 34.55 38.21
CA PRO A 4 13.96 33.37 37.95
C PRO A 4 13.78 33.19 36.43
N TYR A 5 14.21 32.03 35.90
CA TYR A 5 13.78 31.57 34.58
C TYR A 5 12.36 31.01 34.70
N SER A 6 11.42 31.73 34.14
CA SER A 6 10.05 31.28 33.95
C SER A 6 10.01 30.11 32.96
N LEU A 7 9.54 28.96 33.41
CA LEU A 7 9.16 27.83 32.59
C LEU A 7 7.99 28.21 31.65
N LEU A 8 8.26 28.39 30.38
CA LEU A 8 7.25 28.32 29.34
C LEU A 8 7.10 26.84 28.96
N LEU A 9 6.19 26.14 29.63
CA LEU A 9 5.67 24.84 29.19
C LEU A 9 4.75 25.10 28.01
N THR A 10 5.24 24.80 26.80
CA THR A 10 4.40 24.70 25.60
C THR A 10 3.54 23.44 25.68
N PRO A 11 2.29 23.44 25.13
CA PRO A 11 1.34 22.33 25.27
C PRO A 11 1.58 21.24 24.23
N TYR A 12 2.74 20.55 24.27
CA TYR A 12 3.06 19.40 23.42
C TYR A 12 3.11 18.07 24.19
N SER A 13 2.67 18.02 25.42
CA SER A 13 2.79 16.82 26.26
C SER A 13 1.48 16.08 26.51
N LEU A 14 0.56 16.03 25.53
CA LEU A 14 -0.64 15.15 25.63
C LEU A 14 -1.14 14.74 24.24
N LEU A 15 -0.30 14.02 23.50
CA LEU A 15 -0.72 13.16 22.39
C LEU A 15 0.08 11.86 22.48
N LEU A 16 -0.05 11.16 23.60
CA LEU A 16 0.13 9.72 23.62
C LEU A 16 -1.07 9.14 22.88
N THR A 17 -0.87 8.88 21.59
CA THR A 17 -1.86 8.22 20.75
C THR A 17 -2.18 6.82 21.31
N PRO A 18 -3.42 6.33 21.21
CA PRO A 18 -3.85 5.03 21.76
C PRO A 18 -3.23 3.80 21.11
N TYR A 19 -2.21 3.96 20.28
CA TYR A 19 -1.57 2.88 19.52
C TYR A 19 -0.81 1.84 20.33
N SER A 20 -0.30 2.18 21.52
CA SER A 20 0.38 1.21 22.39
C SER A 20 -0.57 0.21 23.05
N LEU A 21 -1.88 0.44 22.98
CA LEU A 21 -2.90 -0.39 23.61
C LEU A 21 -3.44 -1.53 22.71
N LEU A 22 -3.28 -1.43 21.39
CA LEU A 22 -3.89 -2.39 20.46
C LEU A 22 -3.11 -3.71 20.26
N LEU A 23 -1.84 -3.80 20.69
CA LEU A 23 -1.01 -4.99 20.46
C LEU A 23 -0.44 -5.63 21.74
N ASN A 24 -0.86 -5.17 22.93
CA ASN A 24 -0.43 -5.81 24.16
C ASN A 24 -1.50 -6.82 24.59
N THR A 25 -1.24 -8.12 24.41
CA THR A 25 -2.15 -9.24 24.71
C THR A 25 -2.57 -9.34 26.17
N ASN A 26 -2.08 -8.45 27.06
CA ASN A 26 -2.43 -8.36 28.49
C ASN A 26 -3.07 -7.02 28.88
N SER A 27 -3.47 -6.16 27.94
CA SER A 27 -4.21 -4.93 28.28
C SER A 27 -5.71 -5.22 28.28
N PRO A 28 -6.45 -4.80 29.32
CA PRO A 28 -7.91 -4.90 29.27
C PRO A 28 -8.40 -3.88 28.23
N PHE A 29 -8.62 -4.35 27.00
CA PHE A 29 -9.40 -3.60 26.03
C PHE A 29 -10.71 -3.23 26.70
N LEU A 30 -11.01 -1.95 26.83
CA LEU A 30 -12.37 -1.50 26.95
C LEU A 30 -13.10 -2.08 25.73
N PRO A 31 -14.06 -2.99 25.92
CA PRO A 31 -14.76 -3.56 24.78
C PRO A 31 -15.39 -2.40 24.03
N LEU A 32 -15.08 -2.28 22.74
CA LEU A 32 -15.73 -1.35 21.79
C LEU A 32 -17.25 -1.66 21.69
N SER A 33 -17.77 -2.60 22.50
CA SER A 33 -19.18 -2.96 22.67
C SER A 33 -20.10 -1.79 23.09
N LYS A 34 -19.53 -0.60 23.38
CA LYS A 34 -20.32 0.61 23.68
C LYS A 34 -20.77 1.39 22.45
N TYR A 35 -20.26 1.10 21.28
CA TYR A 35 -20.78 1.72 20.07
C TYR A 35 -22.04 0.98 19.64
N PHE A 36 -23.19 1.60 19.86
CA PHE A 36 -24.47 1.17 19.31
C PHE A 36 -24.37 1.37 17.79
N ILE A 37 -23.89 0.37 17.08
CA ILE A 37 -23.72 0.40 15.62
C ILE A 37 -25.09 0.15 15.00
N MET A 38 -25.80 1.22 14.68
CA MET A 38 -26.97 1.15 13.79
C MET A 38 -26.43 1.33 12.38
N THR A 39 -26.50 0.28 11.59
CA THR A 39 -26.24 0.39 10.16
C THR A 39 -27.33 1.23 9.50
N LYS A 40 -26.94 2.31 8.86
CA LYS A 40 -27.83 3.16 8.06
C LYS A 40 -27.90 2.72 6.60
N TYR A 41 -27.03 1.80 6.21
CA TYR A 41 -26.77 1.45 4.84
C TYR A 41 -27.12 -0.01 4.56
N LYS A 42 -27.74 -0.26 3.40
CA LYS A 42 -28.00 -1.60 2.87
C LYS A 42 -26.71 -2.22 2.29
N SER A 43 -25.95 -1.42 1.57
CA SER A 43 -24.65 -1.83 1.05
C SER A 43 -23.69 -0.65 0.90
N VAL A 44 -22.39 -0.95 0.94
CA VAL A 44 -21.30 0.03 0.77
C VAL A 44 -20.26 -0.56 -0.16
N THR A 45 -19.83 0.23 -1.14
CA THR A 45 -18.72 -0.10 -2.04
C THR A 45 -17.56 0.85 -1.78
N ALA A 46 -16.37 0.30 -1.55
CA ALA A 46 -15.13 1.03 -1.46
C ALA A 46 -14.17 0.62 -2.57
N PHE A 47 -13.43 1.60 -3.10
CA PHE A 47 -12.33 1.40 -4.03
C PHE A 47 -11.01 1.67 -3.33
N ALA A 48 -10.02 0.80 -3.51
CA ALA A 48 -8.64 1.02 -3.09
C ALA A 48 -7.70 1.05 -4.30
N PRO A 49 -6.79 2.03 -4.37
CA PRO A 49 -5.87 2.19 -5.49
C PRO A 49 -4.74 1.15 -5.47
N ALA A 50 -4.06 1.02 -6.60
CA ALA A 50 -2.76 0.35 -6.69
C ALA A 50 -1.70 1.08 -5.86
N THR A 51 -0.59 0.41 -5.58
CA THR A 51 0.51 0.98 -4.82
C THR A 51 1.87 0.57 -5.39
N VAL A 52 2.86 1.43 -5.19
CA VAL A 52 4.28 1.12 -5.37
C VAL A 52 4.92 1.03 -4.00
N ALA A 53 5.43 -0.13 -3.64
CA ALA A 53 6.22 -0.33 -2.42
C ALA A 53 7.73 -0.28 -2.70
N ASN A 54 8.51 -0.16 -1.65
CA ASN A 54 9.97 -0.02 -1.63
C ASN A 54 10.50 1.32 -2.14
N VAL A 55 9.93 1.92 -3.15
CA VAL A 55 10.28 3.23 -3.71
C VAL A 55 11.80 3.40 -3.92
N GLY A 56 12.47 2.37 -4.49
CA GLY A 56 13.91 2.29 -4.56
C GLY A 56 14.54 2.09 -3.17
N CYS A 57 14.94 3.16 -2.52
CA CYS A 57 15.72 3.12 -1.27
C CYS A 57 14.95 2.73 0.01
N GLY A 58 13.64 2.56 -0.02
CA GLY A 58 12.80 2.31 1.15
C GLY A 58 12.30 0.87 1.26
N PHE A 59 13.16 -0.12 1.05
CA PHE A 59 12.80 -1.53 1.09
C PHE A 59 12.03 -1.92 2.36
N ASP A 60 10.82 -2.49 2.20
CA ASP A 60 9.86 -2.91 3.25
C ASP A 60 9.36 -1.76 4.18
N ILE A 61 9.75 -0.50 3.95
CA ILE A 61 9.38 0.63 4.83
C ILE A 61 8.75 1.82 4.12
N MET A 62 8.71 1.84 2.80
CA MET A 62 8.09 2.93 2.03
C MET A 62 7.15 2.43 0.96
N GLY A 63 6.07 3.20 0.74
CA GLY A 63 5.18 3.02 -0.38
C GLY A 63 4.41 4.28 -0.71
N TYR A 64 3.80 4.30 -1.89
CA TYR A 64 2.86 5.36 -2.29
C TYR A 64 1.71 4.80 -3.11
N ALA A 65 0.58 5.53 -3.10
CA ALA A 65 -0.61 5.18 -3.88
C ALA A 65 -0.48 5.64 -5.33
N VAL A 66 -1.04 4.84 -6.25
CA VAL A 66 -1.09 5.08 -7.71
C VAL A 66 -2.54 5.06 -8.15
N ASP A 67 -3.02 6.13 -8.78
CA ASP A 67 -4.39 6.20 -9.32
C ASP A 67 -4.48 5.57 -10.73
N GLY A 68 -5.71 5.37 -11.21
CA GLY A 68 -6.01 4.81 -12.53
C GLY A 68 -6.20 3.30 -12.56
N THR A 69 -5.85 2.57 -11.50
CA THR A 69 -6.16 1.15 -11.33
C THR A 69 -6.28 0.80 -9.85
N GLY A 70 -7.05 -0.25 -9.53
CA GLY A 70 -7.32 -0.67 -8.16
C GLY A 70 -8.39 -1.75 -8.11
N ASP A 71 -8.77 -2.14 -6.90
CA ASP A 71 -9.85 -3.11 -6.67
C ASP A 71 -11.00 -2.47 -5.90
N SER A 72 -12.23 -2.97 -6.12
CA SER A 72 -13.41 -2.54 -5.37
C SER A 72 -13.98 -3.68 -4.54
N VAL A 73 -14.44 -3.35 -3.33
CA VAL A 73 -15.15 -4.29 -2.47
C VAL A 73 -16.49 -3.70 -2.07
N THR A 74 -17.55 -4.46 -2.33
CA THR A 74 -18.91 -4.18 -1.86
C THR A 74 -19.25 -5.09 -0.70
N VAL A 75 -19.74 -4.51 0.39
CA VAL A 75 -20.24 -5.27 1.56
C VAL A 75 -21.69 -4.90 1.82
N SER A 76 -22.51 -5.90 2.18
CA SER A 76 -23.87 -5.72 2.65
C SER A 76 -24.21 -6.69 3.78
N ILE A 77 -25.09 -6.30 4.69
CA ILE A 77 -25.57 -7.21 5.75
C ILE A 77 -26.60 -8.15 5.14
N GLN A 78 -26.49 -9.41 5.49
CA GLN A 78 -27.43 -10.43 5.04
C GLN A 78 -27.88 -11.32 6.20
N GLU A 79 -29.17 -11.59 6.26
CA GLU A 79 -29.74 -12.59 7.16
C GLU A 79 -29.69 -13.98 6.50
N ASN A 80 -29.22 -15.00 7.24
CA ASN A 80 -29.32 -16.43 6.90
C ASN A 80 -28.57 -16.91 5.62
N THR A 81 -27.28 -16.56 5.44
CA THR A 81 -26.50 -17.07 4.31
C THR A 81 -25.19 -17.73 4.70
N ASP A 82 -24.69 -18.54 3.76
CA ASP A 82 -23.35 -19.10 3.80
C ASP A 82 -22.30 -18.00 3.63
N ASN A 83 -21.70 -17.58 4.74
CA ASN A 83 -20.64 -16.58 4.80
C ASN A 83 -19.28 -17.09 4.32
N SER A 84 -19.17 -18.32 3.87
CA SER A 84 -17.89 -18.96 3.54
C SER A 84 -17.28 -18.48 2.24
N LYS A 85 -18.05 -17.80 1.38
CA LYS A 85 -17.64 -17.44 0.03
C LYS A 85 -17.76 -15.94 -0.26
N ILE A 86 -16.84 -15.46 -1.09
CA ILE A 86 -16.83 -14.13 -1.68
C ILE A 86 -17.28 -14.25 -3.13
N ILE A 87 -18.13 -13.34 -3.57
CA ILE A 87 -18.51 -13.21 -4.98
C ILE A 87 -17.40 -12.46 -5.71
N LEU A 88 -16.93 -12.99 -6.82
CA LEU A 88 -15.75 -12.49 -7.53
C LEU A 88 -16.13 -12.00 -8.93
N TYR A 89 -15.71 -10.77 -9.25
CA TYR A 89 -15.86 -10.14 -10.56
C TYR A 89 -14.55 -9.53 -11.02
N GLY A 90 -14.59 -8.87 -12.18
CA GLY A 90 -13.47 -8.14 -12.76
C GLY A 90 -12.51 -9.02 -13.55
N LEU A 91 -11.49 -8.40 -14.10
CA LEU A 91 -10.56 -9.04 -15.05
C LEU A 91 -9.86 -10.26 -14.45
N TYR A 92 -9.53 -10.22 -13.17
CA TYR A 92 -8.74 -11.24 -12.46
C TYR A 92 -9.53 -11.97 -11.36
N GLY A 93 -10.86 -11.75 -11.28
CA GLY A 93 -11.71 -12.41 -10.27
C GLY A 93 -11.62 -13.92 -10.33
N HIS A 94 -11.61 -14.49 -11.54
CA HIS A 94 -11.53 -15.94 -11.78
C HIS A 94 -10.23 -16.60 -11.28
N LEU A 95 -9.17 -15.82 -11.03
CA LEU A 95 -7.89 -16.30 -10.51
C LEU A 95 -7.78 -16.16 -8.98
N THR A 96 -8.79 -15.54 -8.34
CA THR A 96 -8.76 -15.22 -6.91
C THR A 96 -9.57 -16.27 -6.12
N PRO A 97 -9.11 -16.72 -4.94
CA PRO A 97 -9.87 -17.66 -4.13
C PRO A 97 -11.24 -17.09 -3.70
N ALA A 98 -12.32 -17.84 -3.98
CA ALA A 98 -13.66 -17.48 -3.50
C ALA A 98 -13.88 -17.85 -2.03
N ASP A 99 -13.11 -18.79 -1.47
CA ASP A 99 -13.13 -19.13 -0.04
C ASP A 99 -12.69 -17.92 0.80
N ARG A 100 -13.59 -17.42 1.65
CA ARG A 100 -13.38 -16.24 2.47
C ARG A 100 -12.12 -16.34 3.34
N SER A 101 -11.85 -17.53 3.88
CA SER A 101 -10.67 -17.77 4.74
C SER A 101 -9.34 -17.80 4.00
N LYS A 102 -9.37 -17.89 2.66
CA LYS A 102 -8.20 -17.89 1.76
C LYS A 102 -8.11 -16.63 0.92
N ASN A 103 -9.07 -15.74 1.04
CA ASN A 103 -9.14 -14.48 0.31
C ASN A 103 -8.67 -13.33 1.18
N THR A 104 -7.80 -12.48 0.67
CA THR A 104 -7.21 -11.36 1.42
C THR A 104 -8.26 -10.38 1.94
N ALA A 105 -9.29 -10.08 1.14
CA ALA A 105 -10.42 -9.24 1.55
C ALA A 105 -11.22 -9.90 2.69
N GLY A 106 -11.48 -11.21 2.59
CA GLY A 106 -12.22 -11.96 3.60
C GLY A 106 -11.53 -11.98 4.94
N VAL A 107 -10.23 -12.32 4.94
CA VAL A 107 -9.44 -12.37 6.17
C VAL A 107 -9.28 -11.01 6.83
N ALA A 108 -9.10 -9.96 6.03
CA ALA A 108 -9.03 -8.59 6.55
C ALA A 108 -10.34 -8.19 7.23
N ILE A 109 -11.51 -8.50 6.63
CA ILE A 109 -12.83 -8.28 7.24
C ILE A 109 -12.97 -9.08 8.54
N ASP A 110 -12.58 -10.36 8.55
CA ASP A 110 -12.71 -11.22 9.74
C ASP A 110 -11.86 -10.69 10.90
N ALA A 111 -10.63 -10.24 10.62
CA ALA A 111 -9.77 -9.62 11.60
C ALA A 111 -10.39 -8.33 12.17
N TYR A 112 -10.99 -7.49 11.32
CA TYR A 112 -11.69 -6.28 11.72
C TYR A 112 -12.92 -6.61 12.58
N LEU A 113 -13.83 -7.49 12.13
CA LEU A 113 -15.05 -7.87 12.85
C LEU A 113 -14.74 -8.44 14.22
N LYS A 114 -13.68 -9.25 14.31
CA LYS A 114 -13.19 -9.79 15.59
C LYS A 114 -12.79 -8.68 16.56
N ALA A 115 -12.07 -7.68 16.07
CA ALA A 115 -11.58 -6.57 16.91
C ALA A 115 -12.73 -5.67 17.41
N VAL A 116 -13.78 -5.46 16.60
CA VAL A 116 -14.92 -4.63 16.97
C VAL A 116 -16.05 -5.45 17.67
N GLY A 117 -15.82 -6.75 17.93
CA GLY A 117 -16.79 -7.61 18.66
C GLY A 117 -18.06 -7.93 17.86
N LYS A 118 -17.96 -8.06 16.54
CA LYS A 118 -19.06 -8.34 15.61
C LYS A 118 -18.85 -9.65 14.82
N ASN A 119 -18.26 -10.66 15.47
CA ASN A 119 -17.95 -11.95 14.83
C ASN A 119 -19.17 -12.65 14.21
N ASP A 120 -20.35 -12.40 14.79
CA ASP A 120 -21.60 -13.06 14.36
C ASP A 120 -22.28 -12.32 13.19
N LEU A 121 -21.67 -11.23 12.71
CA LEU A 121 -22.26 -10.46 11.61
C LEU A 121 -22.08 -11.18 10.28
N ASN A 122 -23.20 -11.52 9.66
CA ASN A 122 -23.24 -12.13 8.33
C ASN A 122 -23.14 -11.05 7.25
N LEU A 123 -22.15 -11.16 6.37
CA LEU A 123 -21.91 -10.23 5.29
C LEU A 123 -21.89 -10.93 3.94
N ASN A 124 -22.58 -10.36 2.96
CA ASN A 124 -22.26 -10.59 1.56
C ASN A 124 -21.06 -9.74 1.22
N ILE A 125 -20.05 -10.35 0.62
CA ILE A 125 -18.83 -9.69 0.16
C ILE A 125 -18.71 -9.94 -1.33
N THR A 126 -18.60 -8.86 -2.09
CA THR A 126 -18.30 -8.90 -3.52
C THR A 126 -16.97 -8.20 -3.75
N LEU A 127 -16.02 -8.88 -4.40
CA LEU A 127 -14.72 -8.32 -4.78
C LEU A 127 -14.68 -8.19 -6.30
N GLU A 128 -14.53 -6.97 -6.79
CA GLU A 128 -14.21 -6.66 -8.18
C GLU A 128 -12.68 -6.54 -8.32
N LYS A 129 -12.08 -7.59 -8.86
CA LYS A 129 -10.63 -7.75 -8.97
C LYS A 129 -10.14 -7.29 -10.32
N ASN A 130 -9.62 -6.06 -10.40
CA ASN A 130 -9.17 -5.43 -11.65
C ASN A 130 -7.65 -5.33 -11.78
N MET A 131 -6.92 -5.65 -10.71
CA MET A 131 -5.47 -5.70 -10.74
C MET A 131 -4.92 -7.12 -10.87
N PRO A 132 -3.89 -7.33 -11.71
CA PRO A 132 -3.29 -8.65 -11.90
C PRO A 132 -2.61 -9.14 -10.61
N LEU A 133 -2.71 -10.46 -10.39
CA LEU A 133 -2.01 -11.13 -9.29
C LEU A 133 -0.51 -11.15 -9.56
N GLY A 134 0.31 -11.09 -8.51
CA GLY A 134 1.78 -11.15 -8.67
C GLY A 134 2.36 -10.00 -9.53
N SER A 135 1.64 -8.87 -9.64
CA SER A 135 2.04 -7.73 -10.46
C SER A 135 3.10 -6.83 -9.83
N GLY A 136 3.29 -6.89 -8.51
CA GLY A 136 4.11 -5.92 -7.77
C GLY A 136 3.43 -4.55 -7.55
N MET A 137 2.12 -4.45 -7.82
CA MET A 137 1.34 -3.21 -7.69
C MET A 137 0.42 -3.19 -6.47
N GLY A 138 0.67 -4.02 -5.46
CA GLY A 138 -0.14 -4.05 -4.24
C GLY A 138 -1.55 -4.61 -4.43
N SER A 139 -1.75 -5.54 -5.37
CA SER A 139 -3.07 -6.08 -5.71
C SER A 139 -3.80 -6.74 -4.52
N SER A 140 -3.10 -7.48 -3.67
CA SER A 140 -3.66 -8.05 -2.42
C SER A 140 -3.96 -6.98 -1.38
N ALA A 141 -3.08 -5.99 -1.25
CA ALA A 141 -3.24 -4.87 -0.32
C ALA A 141 -4.46 -4.01 -0.67
N ALA A 142 -4.71 -3.75 -1.97
CA ALA A 142 -5.90 -3.02 -2.40
C ALA A 142 -7.19 -3.77 -2.06
N SER A 143 -7.26 -5.08 -2.33
CA SER A 143 -8.43 -5.88 -1.95
C SER A 143 -8.68 -5.84 -0.44
N SER A 144 -7.63 -5.99 0.38
CA SER A 144 -7.71 -5.95 1.84
C SER A 144 -8.11 -4.56 2.36
N ALA A 145 -7.52 -3.49 1.79
CA ALA A 145 -7.80 -2.11 2.16
C ALA A 145 -9.25 -1.72 1.84
N ALA A 146 -9.72 -2.01 0.60
CA ALA A 146 -11.11 -1.76 0.21
C ALA A 146 -12.08 -2.50 1.13
N ALA A 147 -11.77 -3.75 1.48
CA ALA A 147 -12.61 -4.61 2.30
C ALA A 147 -12.82 -4.05 3.73
N VAL A 148 -11.72 -3.74 4.44
CA VAL A 148 -11.82 -3.19 5.80
C VAL A 148 -12.43 -1.80 5.81
N PHE A 149 -12.18 -0.99 4.78
CA PHE A 149 -12.73 0.35 4.66
C PHE A 149 -14.26 0.31 4.43
N ALA A 150 -14.72 -0.57 3.52
CA ALA A 150 -16.14 -0.75 3.24
C ALA A 150 -16.91 -1.24 4.47
N VAL A 151 -16.40 -2.26 5.18
CA VAL A 151 -17.08 -2.79 6.38
C VAL A 151 -17.04 -1.78 7.52
N ASN A 152 -15.95 -1.04 7.71
CA ASN A 152 -15.88 0.04 8.70
C ASN A 152 -16.92 1.12 8.43
N TYR A 153 -17.07 1.53 7.16
CA TYR A 153 -18.08 2.52 6.77
C TYR A 153 -19.49 2.00 6.97
N LEU A 154 -19.78 0.76 6.54
CA LEU A 154 -21.07 0.08 6.76
C LEU A 154 -21.47 0.09 8.23
N LEU A 155 -20.52 -0.05 9.13
CA LEU A 155 -20.72 -0.06 10.59
C LEU A 155 -20.62 1.33 11.25
N GLY A 156 -20.67 2.42 10.47
CA GLY A 156 -20.70 3.78 10.98
C GLY A 156 -19.32 4.39 11.24
N SER A 157 -18.27 3.84 10.66
CA SER A 157 -16.88 4.36 10.71
C SER A 157 -16.31 4.52 12.12
N PRO A 158 -16.37 3.49 12.99
CA PRO A 158 -15.84 3.59 14.34
C PRO A 158 -14.31 3.78 14.40
N LEU A 159 -13.58 3.43 13.33
CA LEU A 159 -12.14 3.54 13.23
C LEU A 159 -11.71 4.48 12.10
N SER A 160 -10.60 5.17 12.30
CA SER A 160 -9.92 5.96 11.26
C SER A 160 -9.20 5.06 10.24
N SER A 161 -8.87 5.59 9.05
CA SER A 161 -8.10 4.85 8.04
C SER A 161 -6.77 4.30 8.56
N MET A 162 -6.11 5.05 9.46
CA MET A 162 -4.86 4.61 10.10
C MET A 162 -5.08 3.40 11.00
N GLU A 163 -6.18 3.38 11.77
CA GLU A 163 -6.54 2.26 12.65
C GLU A 163 -7.00 1.02 11.87
N LEU A 164 -7.35 1.16 10.58
CA LEU A 164 -7.69 0.03 9.71
C LEU A 164 -6.46 -0.71 9.18
N VAL A 165 -5.29 -0.09 9.15
CA VAL A 165 -4.06 -0.70 8.57
C VAL A 165 -3.74 -2.07 9.17
N PRO A 166 -3.75 -2.30 10.50
CA PRO A 166 -3.44 -3.61 11.07
C PRO A 166 -4.35 -4.73 10.57
N PHE A 167 -5.62 -4.45 10.31
CA PHE A 167 -6.58 -5.47 9.83
C PHE A 167 -6.35 -5.80 8.36
N ALA A 168 -6.09 -4.79 7.52
CA ALA A 168 -5.74 -5.02 6.13
C ALA A 168 -4.39 -5.77 5.98
N MET A 169 -3.43 -5.56 6.90
CA MET A 169 -2.17 -6.32 6.96
C MET A 169 -2.38 -7.81 7.23
N GLU A 170 -3.47 -8.23 7.90
CA GLU A 170 -3.77 -9.65 8.09
C GLU A 170 -4.12 -10.33 6.75
N GLY A 171 -4.75 -9.60 5.82
CA GLY A 171 -4.93 -10.06 4.44
C GLY A 171 -3.59 -10.30 3.73
N GLU A 172 -2.62 -9.38 3.88
CA GLU A 172 -1.28 -9.56 3.31
C GLU A 172 -0.55 -10.78 3.90
N ARG A 173 -0.75 -11.08 5.16
CA ARG A 173 -0.15 -12.27 5.81
C ARG A 173 -0.50 -13.56 5.09
N ILE A 174 -1.73 -13.70 4.57
CA ILE A 174 -2.14 -14.88 3.80
C ILE A 174 -1.51 -14.89 2.41
N ALA A 175 -1.42 -13.73 1.75
CA ALA A 175 -0.92 -13.64 0.38
C ALA A 175 0.58 -13.93 0.28
N CYS A 176 1.40 -13.43 1.23
CA CYS A 176 2.86 -13.49 1.15
C CYS A 176 3.57 -14.06 2.39
N GLY A 177 2.81 -14.52 3.39
CA GLY A 177 3.36 -15.09 4.64
C GLY A 177 3.79 -14.05 5.68
N TYR A 178 3.81 -12.77 5.33
CA TYR A 178 4.21 -11.67 6.20
C TYR A 178 3.20 -10.53 6.12
N ALA A 179 2.96 -9.85 7.24
CA ALA A 179 2.08 -8.68 7.31
C ALA A 179 2.90 -7.42 7.02
N HIS A 180 3.05 -7.07 5.75
CA HIS A 180 3.71 -5.84 5.34
C HIS A 180 2.73 -4.68 5.26
N ALA A 181 3.16 -3.50 5.69
CA ALA A 181 2.35 -2.27 5.67
C ALA A 181 2.68 -1.35 4.47
N ASP A 182 3.79 -1.56 3.80
CA ASP A 182 4.34 -0.70 2.75
C ASP A 182 3.46 -0.60 1.47
N ASN A 183 2.55 -1.56 1.25
CA ASN A 183 1.47 -1.47 0.27
C ASN A 183 0.13 -1.10 0.93
N VAL A 184 -0.20 -1.70 2.06
CA VAL A 184 -1.49 -1.51 2.75
C VAL A 184 -1.68 -0.08 3.23
N ALA A 185 -0.63 0.50 3.84
CA ALA A 185 -0.71 1.86 4.36
C ALA A 185 -0.99 2.89 3.26
N PRO A 186 -0.23 2.96 2.14
CA PRO A 186 -0.56 3.90 1.09
C PRO A 186 -1.88 3.56 0.38
N ALA A 187 -2.30 2.30 0.27
CA ALA A 187 -3.61 1.96 -0.26
C ALA A 187 -4.73 2.58 0.58
N LEU A 188 -4.65 2.53 1.92
CA LEU A 188 -5.65 3.12 2.81
C LEU A 188 -5.55 4.63 2.93
N LEU A 189 -4.34 5.18 3.09
CA LEU A 189 -4.10 6.57 3.46
C LEU A 189 -3.91 7.50 2.25
N GLY A 190 -3.47 6.94 1.12
CA GLY A 190 -3.03 7.72 -0.04
C GLY A 190 -1.62 8.28 0.12
N GLY A 191 -1.11 8.91 -0.95
CA GLY A 191 0.19 9.55 -0.98
C GLY A 191 1.33 8.63 -0.58
N PHE A 192 2.42 9.22 -0.08
CA PHE A 192 3.56 8.46 0.46
C PHE A 192 3.36 8.09 1.92
N THR A 193 3.84 6.92 2.31
CA THR A 193 3.87 6.46 3.69
C THR A 193 5.25 5.91 4.05
N LEU A 194 5.72 6.24 5.26
CA LEU A 194 6.93 5.69 5.85
C LEU A 194 6.55 4.82 7.04
N ILE A 195 6.97 3.57 7.05
CA ILE A 195 6.81 2.65 8.16
C ILE A 195 8.05 2.78 9.06
N ARG A 196 7.95 3.56 10.13
CA ARG A 196 9.06 3.78 11.06
C ARG A 196 9.32 2.56 11.94
N SER A 197 8.27 1.82 12.27
CA SER A 197 8.36 0.61 13.09
C SER A 197 7.18 -0.32 12.80
N TYR A 198 7.43 -1.62 12.88
CA TYR A 198 6.40 -2.65 12.86
C TYR A 198 5.97 -3.11 14.27
N ARG A 199 6.74 -2.79 15.31
CA ARG A 199 6.47 -3.22 16.71
C ARG A 199 6.93 -2.15 17.70
N PRO A 200 6.03 -1.31 18.22
CA PRO A 200 4.64 -1.13 17.75
C PRO A 200 4.59 -0.60 16.32
N LEU A 201 3.48 -0.84 15.63
CA LEU A 201 3.27 -0.29 14.29
C LEU A 201 3.21 1.23 14.35
N ASP A 202 4.07 1.88 13.57
CA ASP A 202 4.19 3.33 13.51
C ASP A 202 4.36 3.77 12.07
N ILE A 203 3.36 4.45 11.54
CA ILE A 203 3.24 4.86 10.14
C ILE A 203 3.17 6.37 10.07
N ILE A 204 3.98 6.94 9.22
CA ILE A 204 4.07 8.37 8.99
C ILE A 204 3.62 8.66 7.56
N PRO A 205 2.43 9.27 7.36
CA PRO A 205 2.05 9.82 6.06
C PRO A 205 2.98 10.98 5.70
N VAL A 206 3.45 11.03 4.46
CA VAL A 206 4.38 12.05 3.99
C VAL A 206 3.79 12.76 2.77
N GLN A 207 3.77 14.08 2.82
CA GLN A 207 3.34 14.91 1.69
C GLN A 207 4.49 15.05 0.69
N GLY A 208 4.21 14.83 -0.57
CA GLY A 208 5.13 15.06 -1.68
C GLY A 208 4.74 16.31 -2.48
N PRO A 209 5.58 16.73 -3.45
CA PRO A 209 5.26 17.83 -4.36
C PRO A 209 4.05 17.53 -5.24
N ASP A 210 3.20 18.53 -5.50
CA ASP A 210 1.99 18.40 -6.31
C ASP A 210 2.26 18.06 -7.78
N ASP A 211 3.46 18.38 -8.27
CA ASP A 211 3.92 18.11 -9.62
C ASP A 211 4.78 16.83 -9.74
N LEU A 212 4.85 16.03 -8.67
CA LEU A 212 5.47 14.71 -8.71
C LEU A 212 4.49 13.67 -9.28
N TYR A 213 4.88 13.06 -10.39
CA TYR A 213 4.10 12.04 -11.09
C TYR A 213 4.81 10.69 -11.06
N SER A 214 4.02 9.64 -11.10
CA SER A 214 4.46 8.26 -11.23
C SER A 214 4.06 7.69 -12.59
N ALA A 215 4.99 6.99 -13.24
CA ALA A 215 4.73 6.09 -14.35
C ALA A 215 5.00 4.67 -13.86
N VAL A 216 3.98 3.81 -13.84
CA VAL A 216 4.10 2.38 -13.51
C VAL A 216 3.79 1.59 -14.76
N VAL A 217 4.69 0.67 -15.14
CA VAL A 217 4.48 -0.22 -16.28
C VAL A 217 4.55 -1.67 -15.81
N HIS A 218 3.45 -2.38 -16.05
CA HIS A 218 3.28 -3.79 -15.72
C HIS A 218 3.46 -4.65 -16.98
N PRO A 219 4.55 -5.43 -17.11
CA PRO A 219 4.64 -6.46 -18.15
C PRO A 219 3.71 -7.63 -17.79
N HIS A 220 3.06 -8.23 -18.80
CA HIS A 220 2.12 -9.34 -18.59
C HIS A 220 2.87 -10.64 -18.27
N ILE A 221 3.65 -10.62 -17.19
CA ILE A 221 4.26 -11.79 -16.56
C ILE A 221 3.91 -11.78 -15.07
N GLU A 222 3.82 -12.94 -14.47
CA GLU A 222 3.56 -13.11 -13.05
C GLU A 222 4.87 -13.41 -12.32
N LEU A 223 5.10 -12.70 -11.19
CA LEU A 223 6.21 -12.97 -10.29
C LEU A 223 5.68 -13.11 -8.86
N ASN A 224 5.81 -14.31 -8.31
CA ASN A 224 5.38 -14.56 -6.95
C ASN A 224 6.25 -13.80 -5.95
N THR A 225 5.63 -13.14 -4.99
CA THR A 225 6.32 -12.39 -3.93
C THR A 225 7.27 -13.29 -3.13
N SER A 226 6.91 -14.57 -2.93
CA SER A 226 7.77 -15.56 -2.27
C SER A 226 9.07 -15.81 -3.04
N ASP A 227 9.02 -15.87 -4.37
CA ASP A 227 10.20 -16.08 -5.22
C ASP A 227 11.09 -14.85 -5.24
N ALA A 228 10.49 -13.66 -5.36
CA ALA A 228 11.20 -12.38 -5.27
C ALA A 228 11.84 -12.14 -3.88
N ARG A 229 11.31 -12.78 -2.82
CA ARG A 229 11.93 -12.73 -1.48
C ARG A 229 13.05 -13.75 -1.31
N ARG A 230 12.93 -14.91 -1.94
CA ARG A 230 13.93 -15.99 -1.87
C ARG A 230 15.30 -15.61 -2.44
N VAL A 231 15.33 -14.72 -3.45
CA VAL A 231 16.60 -14.26 -4.05
C VAL A 231 17.37 -13.25 -3.18
N LEU A 232 16.74 -12.69 -2.15
CA LEU A 232 17.36 -11.71 -1.26
C LEU A 232 18.38 -12.37 -0.33
N LYS A 233 19.43 -11.63 -0.02
CA LYS A 233 20.39 -12.03 1.03
C LYS A 233 19.85 -11.68 2.41
N ASN A 234 20.13 -12.54 3.38
CA ASN A 234 19.79 -12.31 4.80
C ASN A 234 20.76 -11.35 5.49
N GLU A 235 21.90 -11.06 4.88
CA GLU A 235 22.96 -10.22 5.42
C GLU A 235 23.36 -9.16 4.41
N VAL A 236 23.71 -8.00 4.90
CA VAL A 236 24.21 -6.86 4.12
C VAL A 236 25.46 -6.29 4.79
N SER A 237 26.42 -5.78 4.00
CA SER A 237 27.59 -5.11 4.56
C SER A 237 27.19 -3.84 5.32
N VAL A 238 27.93 -3.49 6.36
CA VAL A 238 27.71 -2.25 7.12
C VAL A 238 27.76 -1.03 6.20
N GLU A 239 28.67 -1.03 5.21
CA GLU A 239 28.77 0.03 4.21
C GLU A 239 27.46 0.20 3.43
N ASN A 240 26.92 -0.88 2.87
CA ASN A 240 25.64 -0.85 2.13
C ASN A 240 24.46 -0.43 3.03
N ALA A 241 24.46 -0.87 4.31
CA ALA A 241 23.44 -0.46 5.26
C ALA A 241 23.49 1.05 5.55
N ILE A 242 24.69 1.62 5.69
CA ILE A 242 24.89 3.07 5.87
C ILE A 242 24.39 3.83 4.64
N ILE A 243 24.78 3.42 3.43
CA ILE A 243 24.37 4.07 2.18
C ILE A 243 22.85 3.97 2.01
N GLN A 244 22.25 2.80 2.24
CA GLN A 244 20.80 2.62 2.16
C GLN A 244 20.05 3.52 3.15
N SER A 245 20.53 3.63 4.39
CA SER A 245 19.95 4.50 5.40
C SER A 245 20.05 5.98 5.02
N ALA A 246 21.20 6.40 4.47
CA ALA A 246 21.42 7.76 3.98
C ALA A 246 20.52 8.07 2.78
N ASN A 247 20.34 7.13 1.85
CA ASN A 247 19.44 7.25 0.70
C ASN A 247 17.98 7.39 1.16
N THR A 248 17.54 6.55 2.10
CA THR A 248 16.18 6.63 2.67
C THR A 248 15.94 7.99 3.33
N ALA A 249 16.85 8.45 4.19
CA ALA A 249 16.74 9.74 4.84
C ALA A 249 16.77 10.89 3.83
N GLY A 250 17.69 10.84 2.85
CA GLY A 250 17.81 11.81 1.76
C GLY A 250 16.55 11.90 0.92
N PHE A 251 15.95 10.77 0.56
CA PHE A 251 14.70 10.72 -0.19
C PHE A 251 13.54 11.35 0.58
N MET A 252 13.40 11.07 1.90
CA MET A 252 12.36 11.68 2.72
C MET A 252 12.52 13.20 2.81
N VAL A 253 13.74 13.70 3.01
CA VAL A 253 14.02 15.14 3.02
C VAL A 253 13.71 15.76 1.66
N ALA A 254 14.11 15.09 0.58
CA ALA A 254 13.87 15.54 -0.80
C ALA A 254 12.37 15.64 -1.11
N LEU A 255 11.61 14.63 -0.71
CA LEU A 255 10.15 14.57 -0.90
C LEU A 255 9.45 15.76 -0.21
N ILE A 256 9.78 16.02 1.06
CA ILE A 256 9.19 17.11 1.85
C ILE A 256 9.58 18.49 1.29
N ARG A 257 10.82 18.64 0.77
CA ARG A 257 11.34 19.92 0.26
C ARG A 257 11.03 20.16 -1.23
N GLY A 258 10.57 19.15 -1.96
CA GLY A 258 10.45 19.21 -3.41
C GLY A 258 11.82 19.30 -4.11
N ASP A 259 12.88 18.75 -3.50
CA ASP A 259 14.25 18.76 -4.05
C ASP A 259 14.45 17.55 -4.97
N TYR A 260 14.16 17.72 -6.25
CA TYR A 260 14.25 16.65 -7.25
C TYR A 260 15.68 16.15 -7.49
N GLU A 261 16.69 17.00 -7.33
CA GLU A 261 18.09 16.58 -7.47
C GLU A 261 18.54 15.72 -6.29
N LEU A 262 18.12 16.03 -5.08
CA LEU A 262 18.35 15.18 -3.92
C LEU A 262 17.56 13.87 -4.04
N MET A 263 16.30 13.94 -4.50
CA MET A 263 15.48 12.76 -4.74
C MET A 263 16.16 11.79 -5.73
N LYS A 264 16.65 12.31 -6.87
CA LYS A 264 17.33 11.53 -7.90
C LYS A 264 18.52 10.75 -7.36
N ARG A 265 19.42 11.41 -6.61
CA ARG A 265 20.63 10.73 -6.08
C ARG A 265 20.36 9.85 -4.87
N SER A 266 19.15 9.91 -4.28
CA SER A 266 18.72 9.10 -3.13
C SER A 266 17.91 7.85 -3.49
N MET A 267 17.50 7.67 -4.76
CA MET A 267 16.66 6.54 -5.19
C MET A 267 17.47 5.28 -5.57
N SER A 268 18.62 5.06 -4.95
CA SER A 268 19.39 3.83 -5.16
C SER A 268 19.03 2.78 -4.10
N ASP A 269 18.73 1.57 -4.55
CA ASP A 269 18.47 0.40 -3.70
C ASP A 269 19.68 -0.54 -3.73
N LEU A 270 20.23 -0.81 -2.56
CA LEU A 270 21.34 -1.74 -2.37
C LEU A 270 20.91 -3.07 -1.71
N LEU A 271 19.64 -3.18 -1.33
CA LEU A 271 19.12 -4.32 -0.56
C LEU A 271 18.35 -5.32 -1.43
N ALA A 272 17.48 -4.85 -2.30
CA ALA A 272 16.56 -5.72 -3.05
C ALA A 272 16.79 -5.66 -4.57
N GLU A 273 16.89 -4.49 -5.18
CA GLU A 273 17.01 -4.34 -6.62
C GLU A 273 18.17 -5.13 -7.24
N PRO A 274 19.38 -5.17 -6.66
CA PRO A 274 20.51 -5.92 -7.24
C PRO A 274 20.25 -7.42 -7.40
N TYR A 275 19.34 -7.97 -6.61
CA TYR A 275 18.98 -9.39 -6.65
C TYR A 275 17.70 -9.64 -7.43
N ARG A 276 16.74 -8.71 -7.41
CA ARG A 276 15.44 -8.86 -8.10
C ARG A 276 15.48 -8.49 -9.57
N MET A 277 16.39 -7.61 -10.00
CA MET A 277 16.48 -7.14 -11.37
C MET A 277 16.60 -8.28 -12.40
N GLN A 278 17.28 -9.36 -12.04
CA GLN A 278 17.41 -10.55 -12.88
C GLN A 278 16.09 -11.31 -13.13
N LEU A 279 15.06 -11.06 -12.29
CA LEU A 279 13.73 -11.64 -12.44
C LEU A 279 12.85 -10.87 -13.42
N ILE A 280 13.30 -9.68 -13.86
CA ILE A 280 12.55 -8.80 -14.77
C ILE A 280 13.34 -8.68 -16.09
N PRO A 281 12.85 -9.31 -17.16
CA PRO A 281 13.55 -9.28 -18.45
C PRO A 281 13.75 -7.83 -18.93
N GLY A 282 14.99 -7.48 -19.30
CA GLY A 282 15.31 -6.18 -19.85
C GLY A 282 15.40 -5.02 -18.83
N PHE A 283 15.39 -5.27 -17.52
CA PHE A 283 15.32 -4.23 -16.49
C PHE A 283 16.40 -3.13 -16.63
N ASP A 284 17.66 -3.49 -16.91
CA ASP A 284 18.73 -2.52 -17.06
C ASP A 284 18.50 -1.53 -18.22
N ALA A 285 18.04 -2.06 -19.36
CA ALA A 285 17.70 -1.22 -20.52
C ALA A 285 16.50 -0.32 -20.20
N ILE A 286 15.48 -0.86 -19.54
CA ILE A 286 14.28 -0.14 -19.12
C ILE A 286 14.64 1.01 -18.16
N LYS A 287 15.44 0.73 -17.14
CA LYS A 287 15.91 1.75 -16.19
C LYS A 287 16.73 2.84 -16.90
N SER A 288 17.61 2.45 -17.78
CA SER A 288 18.45 3.36 -18.55
C SER A 288 17.62 4.30 -19.43
N VAL A 289 16.66 3.78 -20.21
CA VAL A 289 15.83 4.64 -21.08
C VAL A 289 14.90 5.54 -20.27
N ALA A 290 14.37 5.08 -19.14
CA ALA A 290 13.57 5.91 -18.24
C ALA A 290 14.38 7.13 -17.77
N MET A 291 15.59 6.91 -17.28
CA MET A 291 16.48 7.97 -16.78
C MET A 291 16.91 8.94 -17.90
N LEU A 292 17.20 8.44 -19.10
CA LEU A 292 17.55 9.27 -20.27
C LEU A 292 16.38 10.14 -20.76
N ASN A 293 15.13 9.74 -20.48
CA ASN A 293 13.93 10.48 -20.88
C ASN A 293 13.31 11.31 -19.74
N GLY A 294 14.08 11.60 -18.69
CA GLY A 294 13.70 12.58 -17.67
C GLY A 294 13.08 12.02 -16.41
N ALA A 295 13.15 10.70 -16.17
CA ALA A 295 12.81 10.15 -14.87
C ALA A 295 13.75 10.69 -13.78
N ILE A 296 13.20 11.06 -12.63
CA ILE A 296 13.96 11.41 -11.42
C ILE A 296 14.61 10.14 -10.88
N GLY A 297 13.87 9.04 -10.90
CA GLY A 297 14.34 7.71 -10.51
C GLY A 297 13.45 6.64 -11.10
N CYS A 298 14.00 5.43 -11.26
CA CYS A 298 13.31 4.27 -11.79
C CYS A 298 13.74 3.04 -10.99
N GLY A 299 12.80 2.17 -10.68
CA GLY A 299 13.04 0.96 -9.89
C GLY A 299 11.93 -0.07 -10.01
N ILE A 300 12.07 -1.14 -9.24
CA ILE A 300 11.10 -2.24 -9.17
C ILE A 300 9.96 -1.85 -8.24
N SER A 301 8.71 -1.98 -8.69
CA SER A 301 7.53 -1.79 -7.85
C SER A 301 7.30 -3.05 -6.97
N GLY A 302 7.40 -2.88 -5.66
CA GLY A 302 7.22 -3.97 -4.71
C GLY A 302 8.15 -5.16 -4.97
N SER A 303 7.59 -6.34 -5.23
CA SER A 303 8.33 -7.55 -5.63
C SER A 303 8.67 -7.60 -7.13
N GLY A 304 8.13 -6.71 -7.93
CA GLY A 304 8.07 -6.81 -9.38
C GLY A 304 6.89 -7.69 -9.85
N PRO A 305 6.73 -7.93 -11.16
CA PRO A 305 7.60 -7.49 -12.26
C PRO A 305 7.36 -6.05 -12.73
N SER A 306 6.37 -5.35 -12.18
CA SER A 306 6.14 -3.94 -12.52
C SER A 306 7.34 -3.07 -12.21
N VAL A 307 7.60 -2.12 -13.09
CA VAL A 307 8.64 -1.10 -12.95
C VAL A 307 7.96 0.25 -12.76
N PHE A 308 8.46 1.04 -11.83
CA PHE A 308 7.98 2.41 -11.65
C PHE A 308 9.06 3.44 -11.99
N ALA A 309 8.64 4.63 -12.36
CA ALA A 309 9.48 5.79 -12.49
C ALA A 309 8.79 7.01 -11.87
N LEU A 310 9.53 7.80 -11.08
CA LEU A 310 9.09 9.11 -10.61
C LEU A 310 9.55 10.18 -11.57
N CYS A 311 8.66 11.13 -11.87
CA CYS A 311 8.89 12.18 -12.86
C CYS A 311 8.37 13.53 -12.36
N LYS A 312 9.02 14.63 -12.78
CA LYS A 312 8.47 15.96 -12.61
C LYS A 312 7.51 16.27 -13.75
N GLY A 313 6.23 16.44 -13.43
CA GLY A 313 5.18 16.78 -14.38
C GLY A 313 4.63 15.57 -15.16
N GLU A 314 3.36 15.68 -15.54
CA GLU A 314 2.61 14.61 -16.21
C GLU A 314 3.17 14.28 -17.60
N SER A 315 3.57 15.29 -18.37
CA SER A 315 4.09 15.08 -19.72
C SER A 315 5.36 14.22 -19.74
N THR A 316 6.27 14.46 -18.77
CA THR A 316 7.49 13.64 -18.60
C THR A 316 7.11 12.21 -18.19
N ALA A 317 6.19 12.04 -17.24
CA ALA A 317 5.76 10.71 -16.81
C ALA A 317 5.12 9.91 -17.95
N ARG A 318 4.30 10.55 -18.79
CA ARG A 318 3.72 9.91 -19.98
C ARG A 318 4.78 9.53 -21.04
N LEU A 319 5.78 10.36 -21.24
CA LEU A 319 6.91 10.04 -22.13
C LEU A 319 7.68 8.83 -21.57
N VAL A 320 8.05 8.88 -20.29
CA VAL A 320 8.79 7.79 -19.62
C VAL A 320 7.99 6.49 -19.65
N ALA A 321 6.69 6.51 -19.39
CA ALA A 321 5.83 5.34 -19.52
C ALA A 321 5.90 4.72 -20.91
N LYS A 322 5.81 5.53 -21.97
CA LYS A 322 5.88 5.06 -23.37
C LYS A 322 7.23 4.44 -23.72
N VAL A 323 8.34 5.01 -23.28
CA VAL A 323 9.65 4.42 -23.58
C VAL A 323 9.89 3.12 -22.82
N ILE A 324 9.41 3.00 -21.57
CA ILE A 324 9.43 1.74 -20.81
C ILE A 324 8.56 0.69 -21.51
N GLN A 325 7.35 1.04 -21.93
CA GLN A 325 6.46 0.14 -22.67
C GLN A 325 7.11 -0.38 -23.95
N TYR A 326 7.79 0.51 -24.68
CA TYR A 326 8.48 0.14 -25.90
C TYR A 326 9.66 -0.82 -25.65
N GLU A 327 10.41 -0.65 -24.54
CA GLU A 327 11.47 -1.60 -24.17
C GLU A 327 10.93 -2.99 -23.87
N PHE A 328 9.82 -3.11 -23.14
CA PHE A 328 9.13 -4.40 -22.94
C PHE A 328 8.62 -4.98 -24.26
N PHE A 329 8.06 -4.15 -25.13
CA PHE A 329 7.57 -4.61 -26.44
C PHE A 329 8.70 -5.17 -27.33
N LYS A 330 9.89 -4.55 -27.33
CA LYS A 330 11.06 -5.01 -28.09
C LYS A 330 11.48 -6.45 -27.74
N ILE A 331 11.25 -6.87 -26.51
CA ILE A 331 11.56 -8.23 -26.04
C ILE A 331 10.34 -9.16 -26.05
N GLY A 332 9.25 -8.75 -26.72
CA GLY A 332 8.07 -9.57 -26.93
C GLY A 332 7.10 -9.61 -25.73
N LEU A 333 7.24 -8.72 -24.75
CA LEU A 333 6.36 -8.66 -23.58
C LEU A 333 5.25 -7.63 -23.81
N LEU A 334 3.99 -8.10 -23.79
CA LEU A 334 2.83 -7.23 -23.65
C LEU A 334 2.86 -6.55 -22.28
N ASN A 335 2.36 -5.34 -22.22
CA ASN A 335 2.42 -4.56 -20.99
C ASN A 335 1.34 -3.48 -20.94
N GLU A 336 1.05 -3.00 -19.75
CA GLU A 336 0.15 -1.89 -19.48
C GLU A 336 0.86 -0.80 -18.69
N ALA A 337 0.47 0.47 -18.90
CA ALA A 337 1.05 1.61 -18.20
C ALA A 337 -0.01 2.44 -17.49
N TYR A 338 0.33 2.85 -16.28
CA TYR A 338 -0.49 3.71 -15.42
C TYR A 338 0.33 4.97 -15.09
N VAL A 339 -0.24 6.14 -15.36
CA VAL A 339 0.39 7.43 -15.08
C VAL A 339 -0.55 8.24 -14.21
N SER A 340 -0.09 8.61 -13.02
CA SER A 340 -0.85 9.41 -12.07
C SER A 340 0.05 10.33 -11.26
N LYS A 341 -0.55 11.24 -10.49
CA LYS A 341 0.19 11.89 -9.40
C LYS A 341 0.70 10.84 -8.40
N ALA A 342 1.90 11.01 -7.90
CA ALA A 342 2.47 10.15 -6.86
C ALA A 342 1.86 10.40 -5.46
N ILE A 343 0.97 11.40 -5.35
CA ILE A 343 0.16 11.72 -4.16
C ILE A 343 -1.31 11.37 -4.40
N ALA A 344 -1.58 10.21 -5.00
CA ALA A 344 -2.94 9.75 -5.28
C ALA A 344 -3.74 9.57 -3.98
N GLN A 345 -5.06 9.72 -4.08
CA GLN A 345 -5.98 9.49 -2.97
C GLN A 345 -5.96 8.01 -2.56
N GLY A 346 -6.06 7.74 -1.26
CA GLY A 346 -6.21 6.39 -0.73
C GLY A 346 -7.60 5.79 -0.96
N THR A 347 -7.91 4.76 -0.19
CA THR A 347 -9.21 4.09 -0.25
C THR A 347 -10.34 5.07 0.00
N ARG A 348 -11.39 4.97 -0.83
CA ARG A 348 -12.56 5.85 -0.79
C ARG A 348 -13.86 5.09 -1.02
N ILE A 349 -14.95 5.60 -0.49
CA ILE A 349 -16.29 5.10 -0.81
C ILE A 349 -16.67 5.59 -2.21
N THR A 350 -17.16 4.66 -3.03
CA THR A 350 -17.61 4.93 -4.39
C THR A 350 -19.12 4.82 -4.52
N GLU A 351 -19.76 3.99 -3.69
CA GLU A 351 -21.21 3.83 -3.71
C GLU A 351 -21.74 3.50 -2.31
N VAL A 352 -22.91 4.03 -2.00
CA VAL A 352 -23.68 3.75 -0.79
C VAL A 352 -25.12 3.56 -1.17
N VAL A 353 -25.75 2.50 -0.67
CA VAL A 353 -27.18 2.25 -0.81
C VAL A 353 -27.80 2.32 0.59
N ASP A 354 -28.70 3.27 0.81
CA ASP A 354 -29.43 3.42 2.06
C ASP A 354 -30.48 2.29 2.26
N ILE A 355 -30.91 2.08 3.52
CA ILE A 355 -31.96 1.12 3.89
C ILE A 355 -33.33 1.62 3.44
#